data_03f8c908a1fb92ceeaa1696fab82991e
#
_entry.id   03f8c908a1fb92ceeaa1696fab82991e
#
_cell.length_a   1.000
_cell.length_b   1.000
_cell.length_c   1.000
_cell.angle_alpha   90.00
_cell.angle_beta   90.00
_cell.angle_gamma   90.00
#
_symmetry.space_group_name_H-M   'P 1'
#
loop_
_entity.id
_entity.type
_entity.pdbx_description
1 polymer ?
#
loop_
_entity_poly.entity_id
_entity_poly.type
_entity_poly.pdbx_seq_one_letter_code
_entity_poly.pdbx_strand_id
1 'polypeptide(L)'
;MNQILRTSAAVAVLVLSMSFGMGASQGVAYADRPPPVDPGSLPAGDPARPPDKTEHPANSPCYETQPGGDGPAEPAPQRALDLHRAWDFSRGEGQLVAVIDTGVVRHPRLPDLEAGGDFVAEGGDGTSEDCDAHGTLVAGIIAAKEVAGQGFHGVAPEARILSIRQTSALYEVPGRQDKRPEDPPKGYGRVEALASAIRRAADRGASVINISLVLCVPAGQNLNDGMLGAAVRYATLERDVVVVAAAGNNTDNCKPSNPGIDPLNPMGDPWNNVTTNVTPARFDDYVLSVGSIDQNGAPSKFTVPGPWVGVAAPGEEIVSLDPRRTGTINGKSDNQQSVPLQGTSFAAPYVSGVVALVRARFPELSALQVVQRMQATAHSPAEGWNPYVGYGAIDPIAALTAEVPETLAAKRPLAAVSMQLPVPAPAPPPDHRARNVALIGSGSVIVLLILGMLASFPIRRRFGVREDD
;
A
#
# COMPACT_ATOMS: atom_id res chain seq x y z
N MET A 1 12.69 62.00 -34.46
CA MET A 1 12.31 62.10 -33.00
C MET A 1 11.35 60.96 -32.55
N ASN A 2 10.45 60.46 -33.39
CA ASN A 2 9.46 59.42 -33.00
C ASN A 2 9.92 57.97 -32.96
N GLN A 3 11.04 57.62 -33.61
CA GLN A 3 11.54 56.21 -33.60
C GLN A 3 12.43 55.89 -32.40
N ILE A 4 13.21 56.83 -31.90
CA ILE A 4 14.09 56.62 -30.73
C ILE A 4 13.29 56.51 -29.42
N LEU A 5 12.16 57.22 -29.30
CA LEU A 5 11.27 57.11 -28.15
C LEU A 5 10.48 55.81 -28.13
N ARG A 6 10.20 55.18 -29.28
CA ARG A 6 9.51 53.87 -29.34
C ARG A 6 10.40 52.70 -28.99
N THR A 7 11.70 52.75 -29.33
CA THR A 7 12.67 51.70 -28.96
C THR A 7 13.06 51.76 -27.48
N SER A 8 13.11 52.92 -26.86
CA SER A 8 13.43 53.05 -25.44
C SER A 8 12.28 52.61 -24.53
N ALA A 9 11.03 52.75 -24.93
CA ALA A 9 9.89 52.28 -24.22
C ALA A 9 9.72 50.75 -24.27
N ALA A 10 10.10 50.11 -25.42
CA ALA A 10 10.01 48.66 -25.59
C ALA A 10 11.08 47.93 -24.76
N VAL A 11 12.27 48.49 -24.59
CA VAL A 11 13.34 47.89 -23.76
C VAL A 11 13.02 48.03 -22.27
N ALA A 12 12.42 49.14 -21.83
CA ALA A 12 12.03 49.31 -20.42
C ALA A 12 10.90 48.37 -20.01
N VAL A 13 9.94 48.08 -20.89
CA VAL A 13 8.85 47.12 -20.62
C VAL A 13 9.35 45.67 -20.60
N LEU A 14 10.35 45.32 -21.44
CA LEU A 14 10.93 43.96 -21.45
C LEU A 14 11.77 43.67 -20.19
N VAL A 15 12.43 44.66 -19.63
CA VAL A 15 13.22 44.50 -18.37
C VAL A 15 12.31 44.44 -17.16
N LEU A 16 11.15 45.12 -17.13
CA LEU A 16 10.16 45.01 -16.05
C LEU A 16 9.37 43.70 -16.07
N SER A 17 9.16 43.10 -17.26
CA SER A 17 8.43 41.84 -17.39
C SER A 17 9.25 40.60 -16.98
N MET A 18 10.58 40.69 -16.99
CA MET A 18 11.46 39.61 -16.51
C MET A 18 11.66 39.56 -15.00
N SER A 19 11.25 40.58 -14.27
CA SER A 19 11.41 40.64 -12.80
C SER A 19 10.22 40.07 -12.03
N PHE A 20 9.11 39.71 -12.70
CA PHE A 20 7.90 39.17 -12.06
C PHE A 20 7.68 37.65 -12.28
N GLY A 21 8.64 36.96 -12.91
CA GLY A 21 8.47 35.58 -13.37
C GLY A 21 9.22 34.48 -12.56
N MET A 22 9.78 34.75 -11.39
CA MET A 22 10.41 33.71 -10.57
C MET A 22 9.93 33.75 -9.11
N GLY A 23 8.65 33.71 -8.92
CA GLY A 23 8.07 33.10 -7.75
C GLY A 23 7.98 31.60 -8.03
N ALA A 24 9.09 30.87 -7.91
CA ALA A 24 9.03 29.43 -7.76
C ALA A 24 8.23 29.22 -6.48
N SER A 25 6.94 28.88 -6.61
CA SER A 25 6.23 28.18 -5.58
C SER A 25 7.04 26.91 -5.32
N GLN A 26 7.92 26.92 -4.34
CA GLN A 26 8.38 25.69 -3.74
C GLN A 26 7.11 25.03 -3.21
N GLY A 27 6.50 24.19 -4.03
CA GLY A 27 5.51 23.25 -3.57
C GLY A 27 6.18 22.51 -2.42
N VAL A 28 5.66 22.66 -1.23
CA VAL A 28 6.04 21.82 -0.10
C VAL A 28 5.70 20.42 -0.58
N ALA A 29 6.72 19.60 -0.81
CA ALA A 29 6.51 18.17 -1.06
C ALA A 29 5.93 17.62 0.25
N TYR A 30 4.62 17.45 0.30
CA TYR A 30 3.99 16.71 1.37
C TYR A 30 4.41 15.26 1.18
N ALA A 31 5.07 14.68 2.20
CA ALA A 31 5.22 13.25 2.30
C ALA A 31 3.82 12.62 2.17
N ASP A 32 3.68 11.62 1.31
CA ASP A 32 2.37 11.01 0.99
C ASP A 32 1.94 9.98 2.06
N ARG A 33 2.22 10.31 3.32
CA ARG A 33 1.80 9.53 4.48
C ARG A 33 0.28 9.51 4.59
N PRO A 34 -0.31 8.42 5.12
CA PRO A 34 -1.73 8.42 5.43
C PRO A 34 -2.06 9.56 6.40
N PRO A 35 -3.20 10.23 6.22
CA PRO A 35 -3.65 11.23 7.16
C PRO A 35 -3.88 10.60 8.55
N PRO A 36 -3.85 11.39 9.63
CA PRO A 36 -4.24 10.91 10.96
C PRO A 36 -5.61 10.27 10.90
N VAL A 37 -5.72 9.07 11.47
CA VAL A 37 -6.96 8.29 11.44
C VAL A 37 -7.98 8.90 12.42
N ASP A 38 -9.16 9.26 11.90
CA ASP A 38 -10.31 9.66 12.72
C ASP A 38 -11.12 8.42 13.15
N PRO A 39 -11.14 8.06 14.45
CA PRO A 39 -11.92 6.93 14.93
C PRO A 39 -13.43 7.08 14.71
N GLY A 40 -13.92 8.35 14.60
CA GLY A 40 -15.33 8.66 14.33
C GLY A 40 -15.80 8.23 12.94
N SER A 41 -14.87 7.98 12.03
CA SER A 41 -15.16 7.51 10.68
C SER A 41 -15.38 5.99 10.58
N LEU A 42 -15.40 5.25 11.71
CA LEU A 42 -15.57 3.81 11.72
C LEU A 42 -16.94 3.40 11.14
N PRO A 43 -17.00 2.61 10.06
CA PRO A 43 -18.26 2.18 9.46
C PRO A 43 -18.97 1.10 10.30
N ALA A 44 -20.24 0.83 10.00
CA ALA A 44 -20.92 -0.33 10.54
C ALA A 44 -20.37 -1.63 9.89
N GLY A 45 -20.20 -2.68 10.69
CA GLY A 45 -19.80 -4.02 10.22
C GLY A 45 -21.00 -4.87 9.78
N ASP A 46 -22.19 -4.55 10.25
CA ASP A 46 -23.45 -5.23 9.98
C ASP A 46 -24.50 -4.28 9.40
N PRO A 47 -25.39 -4.78 8.54
CA PRO A 47 -25.37 -6.11 7.92
C PRO A 47 -24.31 -6.20 6.80
N ALA A 48 -23.73 -7.40 6.58
CA ALA A 48 -22.92 -7.67 5.40
C ALA A 48 -23.82 -7.65 4.16
N ARG A 49 -23.68 -6.63 3.35
CA ARG A 49 -24.44 -6.46 2.09
C ARG A 49 -23.66 -5.56 1.15
N PRO A 50 -23.79 -5.74 -0.15
CA PRO A 50 -23.17 -4.82 -1.12
C PRO A 50 -23.77 -3.41 -0.96
N PRO A 51 -22.95 -2.35 -1.03
CA PRO A 51 -23.44 -0.97 -1.07
C PRO A 51 -24.16 -0.62 -2.38
N ASP A 52 -23.90 -1.36 -3.46
CA ASP A 52 -24.54 -1.22 -4.77
C ASP A 52 -25.30 -2.50 -5.12
N LYS A 53 -26.31 -2.39 -6.00
CA LYS A 53 -26.89 -3.58 -6.64
C LYS A 53 -25.92 -4.08 -7.70
N THR A 54 -25.49 -5.32 -7.56
CA THR A 54 -24.54 -5.98 -8.47
C THR A 54 -25.19 -7.15 -9.20
N GLU A 55 -24.58 -7.56 -10.28
CA GLU A 55 -24.92 -8.79 -11.00
C GLU A 55 -23.67 -9.48 -11.53
N HIS A 56 -23.75 -10.80 -11.67
CA HIS A 56 -22.79 -11.61 -12.41
C HIS A 56 -23.32 -11.80 -13.83
N PRO A 57 -22.69 -11.19 -14.86
CA PRO A 57 -23.17 -11.31 -16.23
C PRO A 57 -23.16 -12.76 -16.70
N ALA A 58 -24.26 -13.21 -17.35
CA ALA A 58 -24.42 -14.60 -17.77
C ALA A 58 -23.35 -15.08 -18.78
N ASN A 59 -22.69 -14.16 -19.47
CA ASN A 59 -21.60 -14.44 -20.41
C ASN A 59 -20.19 -14.32 -19.78
N SER A 60 -20.10 -14.15 -18.49
CA SER A 60 -18.82 -14.07 -17.75
C SER A 60 -18.59 -15.38 -16.99
N PRO A 61 -17.94 -16.40 -17.62
CA PRO A 61 -17.72 -17.67 -16.93
C PRO A 61 -16.70 -17.48 -15.78
N CYS A 62 -16.85 -18.32 -14.76
CA CYS A 62 -15.86 -18.36 -13.70
C CYS A 62 -14.47 -18.74 -14.23
N TYR A 63 -13.41 -18.29 -13.61
CA TYR A 63 -12.02 -18.60 -14.02
C TYR A 63 -11.76 -20.10 -14.06
N GLU A 64 -11.11 -20.57 -15.12
CA GLU A 64 -10.67 -21.96 -15.22
C GLU A 64 -9.39 -22.18 -14.42
N THR A 65 -9.34 -23.28 -13.68
CA THR A 65 -8.22 -23.67 -12.85
C THR A 65 -7.39 -24.77 -13.51
N GLN A 66 -6.09 -24.77 -13.30
CA GLN A 66 -5.18 -25.81 -13.78
C GLN A 66 -4.79 -26.74 -12.62
N PRO A 67 -5.26 -27.99 -12.62
CA PRO A 67 -4.91 -28.96 -11.59
C PRO A 67 -3.40 -29.17 -11.51
N GLY A 68 -2.87 -29.25 -10.30
CA GLY A 68 -1.45 -29.51 -10.06
C GLY A 68 -1.11 -29.42 -8.58
N GLY A 69 -0.05 -30.10 -8.15
CA GLY A 69 0.41 -30.06 -6.77
C GLY A 69 -0.15 -31.15 -5.85
N ASP A 70 -0.94 -32.09 -6.37
CA ASP A 70 -1.45 -33.24 -5.59
C ASP A 70 -0.40 -34.34 -5.32
N GLY A 71 0.84 -34.16 -5.79
CA GLY A 71 1.93 -35.09 -5.55
C GLY A 71 2.48 -35.06 -4.12
N PRO A 72 3.33 -36.03 -3.74
CA PRO A 72 3.91 -36.12 -2.41
C PRO A 72 5.00 -35.09 -2.12
N ALA A 73 5.48 -34.37 -3.14
CA ALA A 73 6.50 -33.35 -2.96
C ALA A 73 5.90 -32.08 -2.36
N GLU A 74 6.47 -31.62 -1.28
CA GLU A 74 6.11 -30.33 -0.67
C GLU A 74 6.41 -29.17 -1.63
N PRO A 75 5.47 -28.25 -1.87
CA PRO A 75 5.71 -27.08 -2.70
C PRO A 75 6.89 -26.24 -2.22
N ALA A 76 7.64 -25.66 -3.16
CA ALA A 76 8.84 -24.89 -2.85
C ALA A 76 8.63 -23.79 -1.80
N PRO A 77 7.53 -22.99 -1.85
CA PRO A 77 7.23 -21.99 -0.82
C PRO A 77 7.11 -22.55 0.60
N GLN A 78 6.44 -23.69 0.76
CA GLN A 78 6.22 -24.33 2.07
C GLN A 78 7.52 -24.94 2.60
N ARG A 79 8.27 -25.62 1.74
CA ARG A 79 9.58 -26.18 2.08
C ARG A 79 10.57 -25.10 2.53
N ALA A 80 10.54 -23.90 1.91
CA ALA A 80 11.39 -22.78 2.30
C ALA A 80 11.07 -22.25 3.70
N LEU A 81 9.85 -22.43 4.18
CA LEU A 81 9.40 -22.00 5.50
C LEU A 81 9.58 -23.04 6.60
N ASP A 82 9.98 -24.28 6.28
CA ASP A 82 10.21 -25.40 7.22
C ASP A 82 9.01 -25.59 8.20
N LEU A 83 7.79 -25.63 7.64
CA LEU A 83 6.56 -25.59 8.42
C LEU A 83 6.39 -26.80 9.33
N HIS A 84 6.90 -27.97 8.92
CA HIS A 84 6.82 -29.17 9.77
C HIS A 84 7.56 -28.98 11.10
N ARG A 85 8.73 -28.32 11.10
CA ARG A 85 9.41 -27.95 12.35
C ARG A 85 8.69 -26.87 13.15
N ALA A 86 8.06 -25.92 12.46
CA ALA A 86 7.26 -24.89 13.15
C ALA A 86 6.08 -25.52 13.91
N TRP A 87 5.51 -26.62 13.39
CA TRP A 87 4.41 -27.34 14.03
C TRP A 87 4.77 -28.12 15.31
N ASP A 88 6.05 -28.31 15.58
CA ASP A 88 6.48 -28.80 16.91
C ASP A 88 6.12 -27.83 18.02
N PHE A 89 5.83 -26.56 17.68
CA PHE A 89 5.54 -25.48 18.64
C PHE A 89 4.09 -25.02 18.59
N SER A 90 3.45 -24.99 17.43
CA SER A 90 2.06 -24.54 17.21
C SER A 90 1.57 -24.93 15.83
N ARG A 91 0.26 -25.27 15.74
CA ARG A 91 -0.43 -25.52 14.45
C ARG A 91 -1.57 -24.51 14.22
N GLY A 92 -1.68 -23.45 15.07
CA GLY A 92 -2.68 -22.40 14.97
C GLY A 92 -3.98 -22.71 15.67
N GLU A 93 -3.97 -23.58 16.68
CA GLU A 93 -5.14 -24.02 17.43
C GLU A 93 -5.87 -22.84 18.06
N GLY A 94 -7.20 -22.86 17.95
CA GLY A 94 -8.08 -21.85 18.53
C GLY A 94 -8.11 -20.52 17.78
N GLN A 95 -7.26 -20.33 16.77
CA GLN A 95 -7.24 -19.08 16.02
C GLN A 95 -8.33 -19.03 14.95
N LEU A 96 -8.96 -17.87 14.80
CA LEU A 96 -9.89 -17.56 13.73
C LEU A 96 -9.23 -16.55 12.76
N VAL A 97 -8.97 -16.99 11.54
CA VAL A 97 -8.39 -16.14 10.50
C VAL A 97 -9.49 -15.71 9.54
N ALA A 98 -9.78 -14.41 9.49
CA ALA A 98 -10.70 -13.87 8.51
C ALA A 98 -9.98 -13.67 7.17
N VAL A 99 -10.54 -14.24 6.11
CA VAL A 99 -10.14 -14.04 4.72
C VAL A 99 -11.12 -13.08 4.08
N ILE A 100 -10.71 -11.83 3.88
CA ILE A 100 -11.49 -10.81 3.17
C ILE A 100 -11.02 -10.79 1.73
N ASP A 101 -11.81 -11.42 0.84
CA ASP A 101 -11.36 -11.73 -0.52
C ASP A 101 -12.57 -11.93 -1.49
N THR A 102 -12.44 -12.79 -2.48
CA THR A 102 -13.47 -13.12 -3.47
C THR A 102 -14.48 -14.17 -3.01
N GLY A 103 -14.44 -14.56 -1.75
CA GLY A 103 -15.15 -15.68 -1.16
C GLY A 103 -14.25 -16.90 -0.97
N VAL A 104 -14.71 -17.86 -0.16
CA VAL A 104 -14.03 -19.15 0.03
C VAL A 104 -15.07 -20.25 -0.06
N VAL A 105 -14.97 -21.11 -1.04
CA VAL A 105 -15.93 -22.23 -1.17
C VAL A 105 -15.63 -23.35 -0.18
N ARG A 106 -16.66 -24.10 0.19
CA ARG A 106 -16.51 -25.28 1.05
C ARG A 106 -15.63 -26.31 0.37
N HIS A 107 -14.56 -26.69 1.07
CA HIS A 107 -13.59 -27.66 0.58
C HIS A 107 -13.30 -28.71 1.68
N PRO A 108 -13.10 -30.00 1.36
CA PRO A 108 -12.86 -31.04 2.37
C PRO A 108 -11.65 -30.76 3.26
N ARG A 109 -10.66 -29.98 2.76
CA ARG A 109 -9.46 -29.60 3.50
C ARG A 109 -9.62 -28.28 4.30
N LEU A 110 -10.81 -27.68 4.29
CA LEU A 110 -11.20 -26.53 5.12
C LEU A 110 -12.49 -26.88 5.90
N PRO A 111 -12.45 -27.89 6.78
CA PRO A 111 -13.65 -28.37 7.49
C PRO A 111 -14.26 -27.32 8.41
N ASP A 112 -13.42 -26.41 8.94
CA ASP A 112 -13.81 -25.39 9.91
C ASP A 112 -14.02 -24.02 9.27
N LEU A 113 -14.61 -24.00 8.03
CA LEU A 113 -14.94 -22.78 7.29
C LEU A 113 -16.24 -22.17 7.82
N GLU A 114 -16.18 -20.92 8.24
CA GLU A 114 -17.30 -20.11 8.72
C GLU A 114 -17.74 -19.07 7.68
N ALA A 115 -19.05 -18.87 7.58
CA ALA A 115 -19.63 -17.81 6.78
C ALA A 115 -19.52 -16.46 7.48
N GLY A 116 -18.81 -15.53 6.86
CA GLY A 116 -18.59 -14.16 7.36
C GLY A 116 -19.48 -13.12 6.72
N GLY A 117 -20.09 -13.42 5.58
CA GLY A 117 -20.99 -12.53 4.83
C GLY A 117 -20.45 -12.13 3.47
N ASP A 118 -21.30 -11.43 2.72
CA ASP A 118 -21.04 -11.06 1.33
C ASP A 118 -21.33 -9.57 1.09
N PHE A 119 -20.32 -8.84 0.65
CA PHE A 119 -20.40 -7.43 0.26
C PHE A 119 -20.39 -7.25 -1.27
N VAL A 120 -20.49 -8.36 -2.04
CA VAL A 120 -20.55 -8.36 -3.49
C VAL A 120 -21.96 -8.69 -3.98
N ALA A 121 -22.57 -9.75 -3.48
CA ALA A 121 -23.88 -10.20 -3.87
C ALA A 121 -24.90 -10.16 -2.72
N GLU A 122 -26.10 -9.67 -2.97
CA GLU A 122 -27.17 -9.65 -1.97
C GLU A 122 -27.60 -11.08 -1.59
N GLY A 123 -27.69 -11.33 -0.28
CA GLY A 123 -28.09 -12.65 0.24
C GLY A 123 -26.99 -13.72 0.22
N GLY A 124 -25.78 -13.39 -0.25
CA GLY A 124 -24.62 -14.26 -0.15
C GLY A 124 -24.09 -14.39 1.28
N ASP A 125 -23.34 -15.46 1.54
CA ASP A 125 -22.77 -15.75 2.85
C ASP A 125 -21.22 -15.74 2.88
N GLY A 126 -20.60 -15.53 1.70
CA GLY A 126 -19.14 -15.56 1.51
C GLY A 126 -18.56 -16.97 1.32
N THR A 127 -19.37 -18.05 1.46
CA THR A 127 -18.88 -19.44 1.34
C THR A 127 -19.55 -20.24 0.23
N SER A 128 -20.55 -19.67 -0.44
CA SER A 128 -21.33 -20.34 -1.46
C SER A 128 -20.72 -20.25 -2.86
N GLU A 129 -19.87 -19.26 -3.11
CA GLU A 129 -19.29 -18.99 -4.41
C GLU A 129 -17.89 -18.37 -4.30
N ASP A 130 -16.96 -18.81 -5.15
CA ASP A 130 -15.67 -18.17 -5.46
C ASP A 130 -15.34 -18.40 -6.94
N CYS A 131 -16.05 -17.68 -7.81
CA CYS A 131 -15.84 -17.73 -9.25
C CYS A 131 -14.47 -17.19 -9.69
N ASP A 132 -13.90 -16.31 -8.91
CA ASP A 132 -12.56 -15.74 -9.10
C ASP A 132 -11.46 -16.73 -8.71
N ALA A 133 -11.77 -17.75 -7.92
CA ALA A 133 -10.89 -18.77 -7.36
C ALA A 133 -9.84 -18.23 -6.39
N HIS A 134 -9.77 -16.91 -6.14
CA HIS A 134 -8.66 -16.29 -5.42
C HIS A 134 -8.78 -16.48 -3.90
N GLY A 135 -9.93 -16.24 -3.31
CA GLY A 135 -10.09 -16.36 -1.85
C GLY A 135 -9.96 -17.80 -1.33
N THR A 136 -10.39 -18.80 -2.13
CA THR A 136 -10.20 -20.22 -1.79
C THR A 136 -8.71 -20.61 -1.83
N LEU A 137 -7.94 -20.08 -2.78
CA LEU A 137 -6.50 -20.26 -2.83
C LEU A 137 -5.84 -19.65 -1.59
N VAL A 138 -6.20 -18.43 -1.24
CA VAL A 138 -5.70 -17.71 -0.04
C VAL A 138 -6.00 -18.51 1.22
N ALA A 139 -7.24 -18.96 1.41
CA ALA A 139 -7.64 -19.77 2.57
C ALA A 139 -6.88 -21.11 2.63
N GLY A 140 -6.65 -21.74 1.49
CA GLY A 140 -5.86 -22.96 1.39
C GLY A 140 -4.43 -22.80 1.87
N ILE A 141 -3.75 -21.72 1.49
CA ILE A 141 -2.40 -21.40 1.98
C ILE A 141 -2.39 -21.22 3.50
N ILE A 142 -3.44 -20.59 4.08
CA ILE A 142 -3.52 -20.38 5.51
C ILE A 142 -3.76 -21.68 6.27
N ALA A 143 -4.80 -22.47 5.91
CA ALA A 143 -5.36 -23.47 6.82
C ALA A 143 -5.73 -24.83 6.19
N ALA A 144 -5.29 -25.13 4.95
CA ALA A 144 -5.60 -26.43 4.36
C ALA A 144 -5.06 -27.58 5.23
N LYS A 145 -5.95 -28.52 5.63
CA LYS A 145 -5.55 -29.74 6.33
C LYS A 145 -4.62 -30.58 5.48
N GLU A 146 -3.71 -31.30 6.14
CA GLU A 146 -2.84 -32.28 5.48
C GLU A 146 -3.64 -33.45 4.89
N VAL A 147 -3.18 -34.00 3.79
CA VAL A 147 -3.71 -35.22 3.17
C VAL A 147 -2.59 -36.20 2.98
N ALA A 148 -2.76 -37.42 3.44
CA ALA A 148 -1.75 -38.48 3.31
C ALA A 148 -1.34 -38.68 1.86
N GLY A 149 -0.02 -38.64 1.57
CA GLY A 149 0.53 -38.77 0.24
C GLY A 149 0.54 -37.52 -0.62
N GLN A 150 0.07 -36.38 -0.08
CA GLN A 150 0.16 -35.07 -0.73
C GLN A 150 1.08 -34.16 0.06
N GLY A 151 1.98 -33.44 -0.64
CA GLY A 151 2.94 -32.54 -0.01
C GLY A 151 2.39 -31.15 0.34
N PHE A 152 1.31 -30.72 -0.34
CA PHE A 152 0.68 -29.42 -0.03
C PHE A 152 -0.10 -29.47 1.30
N HIS A 153 -0.03 -28.40 2.07
CA HIS A 153 -0.82 -28.15 3.29
C HIS A 153 -0.90 -26.65 3.57
N GLY A 154 -1.76 -26.23 4.47
CA GLY A 154 -1.79 -24.85 4.99
C GLY A 154 -0.68 -24.61 6.00
N VAL A 155 -0.38 -23.34 6.26
CA VAL A 155 0.61 -22.91 7.27
C VAL A 155 0.14 -23.23 8.70
N ALA A 156 -1.13 -22.94 8.99
CA ALA A 156 -1.78 -23.13 10.29
C ALA A 156 -2.98 -24.08 10.13
N PRO A 157 -2.75 -25.40 9.98
CA PRO A 157 -3.80 -26.33 9.61
C PRO A 157 -4.85 -26.54 10.71
N GLU A 158 -4.63 -26.09 11.94
CA GLU A 158 -5.63 -26.14 13.04
C GLU A 158 -6.35 -24.79 13.25
N ALA A 159 -6.04 -23.77 12.44
CA ALA A 159 -6.80 -22.53 12.44
C ALA A 159 -8.15 -22.68 11.70
N ARG A 160 -9.16 -21.92 12.14
CA ARG A 160 -10.46 -21.79 11.48
C ARG A 160 -10.43 -20.63 10.49
N ILE A 161 -11.21 -20.70 9.44
CA ILE A 161 -11.34 -19.65 8.43
C ILE A 161 -12.71 -19.00 8.52
N LEU A 162 -12.75 -17.66 8.63
CA LEU A 162 -13.94 -16.84 8.44
C LEU A 162 -13.90 -16.20 7.05
N SER A 163 -14.75 -16.65 6.14
CA SER A 163 -14.81 -16.11 4.78
C SER A 163 -15.69 -14.88 4.71
N ILE A 164 -15.15 -13.76 4.25
CA ILE A 164 -15.91 -12.54 3.93
C ILE A 164 -15.65 -12.18 2.47
N ARG A 165 -16.69 -12.28 1.64
CA ARG A 165 -16.59 -11.87 0.24
C ARG A 165 -16.71 -10.36 0.12
N GLN A 166 -15.66 -9.69 -0.37
CA GLN A 166 -15.62 -8.22 -0.47
C GLN A 166 -15.46 -7.73 -1.91
N THR A 167 -14.92 -8.57 -2.80
CA THR A 167 -14.68 -8.23 -4.20
C THR A 167 -14.93 -9.39 -5.12
N SER A 168 -15.12 -9.11 -6.40
CA SER A 168 -15.09 -10.08 -7.48
C SER A 168 -14.76 -9.37 -8.80
N ALA A 169 -13.86 -9.93 -9.60
CA ALA A 169 -13.55 -9.45 -10.93
C ALA A 169 -14.66 -9.76 -11.96
N LEU A 170 -15.63 -10.59 -11.57
CA LEU A 170 -16.70 -11.10 -12.43
C LEU A 170 -18.06 -10.47 -12.15
N TYR A 171 -18.18 -9.66 -11.11
CA TYR A 171 -19.40 -8.92 -10.78
C TYR A 171 -19.31 -7.47 -11.21
N GLU A 172 -20.43 -6.88 -11.61
CA GLU A 172 -20.50 -5.48 -12.00
C GLU A 172 -21.80 -4.82 -11.53
N VAL A 173 -21.81 -3.48 -11.54
CA VAL A 173 -23.03 -2.69 -11.30
C VAL A 173 -23.74 -2.47 -12.64
N PRO A 174 -24.96 -2.96 -12.84
CA PRO A 174 -25.66 -2.86 -14.11
C PRO A 174 -25.80 -1.42 -14.59
N GLY A 175 -25.50 -1.18 -15.86
CA GLY A 175 -25.67 0.13 -16.50
C GLY A 175 -24.72 1.23 -16.04
N ARG A 176 -23.72 0.92 -15.21
CA ARG A 176 -22.73 1.89 -14.75
C ARG A 176 -21.70 2.16 -15.83
N GLN A 177 -21.63 3.42 -16.28
CA GLN A 177 -20.63 3.88 -17.25
C GLN A 177 -19.46 4.62 -16.59
N ASP A 178 -19.70 5.26 -15.46
CA ASP A 178 -18.70 6.05 -14.77
C ASP A 178 -18.03 5.23 -13.65
N LYS A 179 -16.73 4.96 -13.79
CA LYS A 179 -15.90 4.38 -12.73
C LYS A 179 -15.37 5.49 -11.83
N ARG A 180 -15.42 5.27 -10.53
CA ARG A 180 -14.74 6.14 -9.56
C ARG A 180 -13.25 5.78 -9.51
N PRO A 181 -12.38 6.70 -9.10
CA PRO A 181 -10.95 6.41 -8.94
C PRO A 181 -10.66 5.23 -8.00
N GLU A 182 -11.52 5.04 -6.98
CA GLU A 182 -11.46 3.97 -6.00
C GLU A 182 -12.12 2.65 -6.44
N ASP A 183 -12.71 2.59 -7.63
CA ASP A 183 -13.27 1.35 -8.16
C ASP A 183 -12.16 0.46 -8.74
N PRO A 184 -12.26 -0.87 -8.58
CA PRO A 184 -11.30 -1.78 -9.20
C PRO A 184 -11.38 -1.67 -10.74
N PRO A 185 -10.29 -1.94 -11.45
CA PRO A 185 -10.22 -1.80 -12.92
C PRO A 185 -11.18 -2.76 -13.63
N LYS A 186 -11.40 -3.93 -13.04
CA LYS A 186 -12.40 -4.91 -13.47
C LYS A 186 -13.20 -5.36 -12.25
N GLY A 187 -14.48 -5.66 -12.49
CA GLY A 187 -15.35 -6.21 -11.47
C GLY A 187 -15.85 -5.19 -10.46
N TYR A 188 -16.12 -5.70 -9.28
CA TYR A 188 -16.71 -4.98 -8.17
C TYR A 188 -15.88 -5.13 -6.88
N GLY A 189 -15.71 -4.05 -6.18
CA GLY A 189 -15.11 -3.93 -4.86
C GLY A 189 -15.12 -2.48 -4.43
N ARG A 190 -15.43 -2.21 -3.17
CA ARG A 190 -15.53 -0.87 -2.60
C ARG A 190 -14.64 -0.71 -1.39
N VAL A 191 -13.97 0.43 -1.26
CA VAL A 191 -13.15 0.75 -0.09
C VAL A 191 -14.00 0.80 1.18
N GLU A 192 -15.19 1.39 1.13
CA GLU A 192 -16.13 1.41 2.24
C GLU A 192 -16.65 0.00 2.61
N ALA A 193 -16.83 -0.89 1.63
CA ALA A 193 -17.19 -2.28 1.88
C ALA A 193 -16.02 -3.03 2.54
N LEU A 194 -14.78 -2.76 2.13
CA LEU A 194 -13.60 -3.32 2.78
C LEU A 194 -13.49 -2.87 4.23
N ALA A 195 -13.70 -1.59 4.51
CA ALA A 195 -13.71 -1.07 5.87
C ALA A 195 -14.79 -1.74 6.75
N SER A 196 -16.01 -1.93 6.21
CA SER A 196 -17.09 -2.64 6.90
C SER A 196 -16.77 -4.11 7.11
N ALA A 197 -16.13 -4.77 6.13
CA ALA A 197 -15.69 -6.16 6.23
C ALA A 197 -14.62 -6.36 7.31
N ILE A 198 -13.65 -5.44 7.43
CA ILE A 198 -12.62 -5.45 8.48
C ILE A 198 -13.26 -5.31 9.86
N ARG A 199 -14.16 -4.33 10.03
CA ARG A 199 -14.89 -4.19 11.29
C ARG A 199 -15.66 -5.44 11.63
N ARG A 200 -16.41 -6.00 10.67
CA ARG A 200 -17.17 -7.23 10.86
C ARG A 200 -16.28 -8.42 11.27
N ALA A 201 -15.14 -8.61 10.60
CA ALA A 201 -14.18 -9.65 10.94
C ALA A 201 -13.71 -9.52 12.41
N ALA A 202 -13.37 -8.31 12.83
CA ALA A 202 -12.94 -8.01 14.19
C ALA A 202 -14.09 -8.24 15.21
N ASP A 203 -15.33 -7.82 14.91
CA ASP A 203 -16.51 -8.03 15.76
C ASP A 203 -16.93 -9.51 15.84
N ARG A 204 -16.61 -10.32 14.81
CA ARG A 204 -16.78 -11.77 14.78
C ARG A 204 -15.70 -12.54 15.55
N GLY A 205 -14.74 -11.84 16.15
CA GLY A 205 -13.69 -12.43 16.98
C GLY A 205 -12.54 -13.04 16.19
N ALA A 206 -12.29 -12.59 14.95
CA ALA A 206 -11.07 -12.95 14.25
C ALA A 206 -9.84 -12.47 15.04
N SER A 207 -8.82 -13.30 15.15
CA SER A 207 -7.53 -12.96 15.75
C SER A 207 -6.53 -12.47 14.69
N VAL A 208 -6.79 -12.82 13.43
CA VAL A 208 -6.01 -12.40 12.26
C VAL A 208 -6.98 -12.04 11.13
N ILE A 209 -6.71 -10.98 10.42
CA ILE A 209 -7.41 -10.60 9.19
C ILE A 209 -6.40 -10.63 8.04
N ASN A 210 -6.65 -11.45 7.02
CA ASN A 210 -5.90 -11.48 5.78
C ASN A 210 -6.64 -10.69 4.70
N ILE A 211 -5.93 -9.71 4.09
CA ILE A 211 -6.43 -8.88 2.99
C ILE A 211 -5.47 -9.04 1.83
N SER A 212 -5.82 -9.94 0.89
CA SER A 212 -5.02 -10.18 -0.31
C SER A 212 -5.43 -9.29 -1.49
N LEU A 213 -6.04 -8.16 -1.18
CA LEU A 213 -6.60 -7.17 -2.09
C LEU A 213 -5.98 -5.81 -1.81
N VAL A 214 -5.73 -5.05 -2.86
CA VAL A 214 -5.21 -3.70 -2.76
C VAL A 214 -5.89 -2.76 -3.76
N LEU A 215 -5.97 -1.50 -3.39
CA LEU A 215 -6.24 -0.40 -4.31
C LEU A 215 -4.98 0.45 -4.43
N CYS A 216 -4.56 0.70 -5.66
CA CYS A 216 -3.46 1.59 -5.97
C CYS A 216 -3.97 2.86 -6.62
N VAL A 217 -3.48 4.01 -6.15
CA VAL A 217 -3.73 5.30 -6.79
C VAL A 217 -2.45 6.12 -6.83
N PRO A 218 -2.26 6.98 -7.84
CA PRO A 218 -1.12 7.90 -7.88
C PRO A 218 -1.00 8.75 -6.61
N ALA A 219 0.22 9.01 -6.18
CA ALA A 219 0.52 9.91 -5.06
C ALA A 219 -0.13 11.29 -5.27
N GLY A 220 -0.58 11.92 -4.20
CA GLY A 220 -1.28 13.20 -4.24
C GLY A 220 -2.77 13.12 -4.60
N GLN A 221 -3.28 11.96 -5.00
CA GLN A 221 -4.72 11.77 -5.19
C GLN A 221 -5.40 11.35 -3.87
N ASN A 222 -6.62 11.85 -3.65
CA ASN A 222 -7.40 11.44 -2.49
C ASN A 222 -7.98 10.04 -2.68
N LEU A 223 -7.60 9.12 -1.80
CA LEU A 223 -8.09 7.75 -1.77
C LEU A 223 -9.49 7.58 -1.15
N ASN A 224 -10.00 8.60 -0.46
CA ASN A 224 -11.23 8.50 0.35
C ASN A 224 -11.24 7.29 1.31
N ASP A 225 -10.06 6.88 1.82
CA ASP A 225 -9.88 5.68 2.64
C ASP A 225 -9.89 5.96 4.16
N GLY A 226 -10.41 7.09 4.59
CA GLY A 226 -10.53 7.43 6.01
C GLY A 226 -11.31 6.39 6.83
N MET A 227 -12.42 5.85 6.29
CA MET A 227 -13.17 4.76 6.93
C MET A 227 -12.33 3.49 7.02
N LEU A 228 -11.51 3.20 6.02
CA LEU A 228 -10.61 2.04 6.02
C LEU A 228 -9.51 2.21 7.08
N GLY A 229 -8.92 3.40 7.19
CA GLY A 229 -8.00 3.73 8.28
C GLY A 229 -8.63 3.53 9.66
N ALA A 230 -9.88 4.01 9.87
CA ALA A 230 -10.61 3.80 11.10
C ALA A 230 -10.87 2.32 11.41
N ALA A 231 -11.21 1.51 10.38
CA ALA A 231 -11.48 0.09 10.54
C ALA A 231 -10.22 -0.72 10.90
N VAL A 232 -9.08 -0.47 10.23
CA VAL A 232 -7.82 -1.16 10.58
C VAL A 232 -7.32 -0.75 11.97
N ARG A 233 -7.43 0.54 12.33
CA ARG A 233 -7.13 1.01 13.67
C ARG A 233 -8.00 0.31 14.74
N TYR A 234 -9.32 0.26 14.50
CA TYR A 234 -10.27 -0.41 15.40
C TYR A 234 -9.92 -1.89 15.58
N ALA A 235 -9.69 -2.61 14.47
CA ALA A 235 -9.31 -4.01 14.52
C ALA A 235 -8.04 -4.22 15.35
N THR A 236 -7.00 -3.42 15.12
CA THR A 236 -5.69 -3.61 15.76
C THR A 236 -5.67 -3.13 17.23
N LEU A 237 -6.19 -1.93 17.52
CA LEU A 237 -6.05 -1.31 18.85
C LEU A 237 -7.19 -1.64 19.81
N GLU A 238 -8.43 -1.83 19.30
CA GLU A 238 -9.60 -2.01 20.15
C GLU A 238 -10.06 -3.47 20.21
N ARG A 239 -9.77 -4.25 19.17
CA ARG A 239 -10.15 -5.67 19.07
C ARG A 239 -8.98 -6.64 19.13
N ASP A 240 -7.75 -6.11 19.22
CA ASP A 240 -6.50 -6.89 19.30
C ASP A 240 -6.32 -7.88 18.13
N VAL A 241 -6.62 -7.46 16.90
CA VAL A 241 -6.54 -8.26 15.68
C VAL A 241 -5.31 -7.88 14.89
N VAL A 242 -4.51 -8.85 14.45
CA VAL A 242 -3.41 -8.60 13.50
C VAL A 242 -3.98 -8.49 12.10
N VAL A 243 -3.83 -7.33 11.48
CA VAL A 243 -4.25 -7.10 10.09
C VAL A 243 -3.05 -7.28 9.17
N VAL A 244 -3.12 -8.26 8.27
CA VAL A 244 -2.09 -8.59 7.29
C VAL A 244 -2.61 -8.23 5.91
N ALA A 245 -1.83 -7.47 5.12
CA ALA A 245 -2.24 -7.09 3.78
C ALA A 245 -1.13 -7.28 2.74
N ALA A 246 -1.49 -7.55 1.49
CA ALA A 246 -0.56 -7.58 0.37
C ALA A 246 0.04 -6.19 0.12
N ALA A 247 1.31 -6.11 -0.28
CA ALA A 247 1.98 -4.85 -0.62
C ALA A 247 1.57 -4.28 -1.98
N GLY A 248 0.94 -5.11 -2.81
CA GLY A 248 0.52 -4.78 -4.17
C GLY A 248 1.42 -5.35 -5.25
N ASN A 249 0.86 -5.49 -6.45
CA ASN A 249 1.57 -6.00 -7.61
C ASN A 249 1.73 -4.90 -8.66
N ASN A 250 2.92 -4.81 -9.27
CA ASN A 250 3.24 -3.84 -10.32
C ASN A 250 2.49 -4.17 -11.63
N THR A 251 1.19 -4.04 -11.58
CA THR A 251 0.26 -4.13 -12.70
C THR A 251 -0.12 -2.75 -13.19
N ASP A 252 -0.94 -2.63 -14.23
CA ASP A 252 -1.30 -1.34 -14.81
C ASP A 252 -1.96 -0.37 -13.83
N ASN A 253 -2.59 -0.88 -12.76
CA ASN A 253 -3.24 -0.05 -11.74
C ASN A 253 -2.27 0.48 -10.66
N CYS A 254 -1.14 -0.19 -10.48
CA CYS A 254 -0.11 0.20 -9.53
C CYS A 254 1.12 0.79 -10.23
N LYS A 255 0.91 1.51 -11.33
CA LYS A 255 1.96 2.21 -12.08
C LYS A 255 1.77 3.73 -11.97
N PRO A 256 2.89 4.48 -11.93
CA PRO A 256 4.27 4.00 -11.86
C PRO A 256 4.56 3.32 -10.51
N SER A 257 5.39 2.28 -10.52
CA SER A 257 5.84 1.64 -9.28
C SER A 257 6.69 2.59 -8.45
N ASN A 258 6.61 2.47 -7.12
CA ASN A 258 7.44 3.28 -6.24
C ASN A 258 8.94 2.97 -6.45
N PRO A 259 9.82 3.95 -6.24
CA PRO A 259 11.25 3.73 -6.31
C PRO A 259 11.74 2.86 -5.14
N GLY A 260 12.90 2.22 -5.32
CA GLY A 260 13.65 1.62 -4.23
C GLY A 260 14.33 2.66 -3.33
N ILE A 261 15.29 2.21 -2.53
CA ILE A 261 16.13 3.11 -1.72
C ILE A 261 16.94 4.01 -2.69
N ASP A 262 16.92 5.32 -2.41
CA ASP A 262 17.78 6.27 -3.12
C ASP A 262 19.24 6.07 -2.69
N PRO A 263 20.15 5.59 -3.56
CA PRO A 263 21.52 5.36 -3.19
C PRO A 263 22.29 6.63 -2.86
N LEU A 264 21.80 7.81 -3.26
CA LEU A 264 22.37 9.11 -2.94
C LEU A 264 21.86 9.65 -1.59
N ASN A 265 20.75 9.14 -1.10
CA ASN A 265 20.16 9.51 0.18
C ASN A 265 19.53 8.28 0.88
N PRO A 266 20.34 7.27 1.25
CA PRO A 266 19.86 6.01 1.79
C PRO A 266 19.16 6.14 3.15
N MET A 267 19.40 7.25 3.87
CA MET A 267 18.75 7.56 5.15
C MET A 267 17.59 8.55 5.00
N GLY A 268 17.22 8.90 3.79
CA GLY A 268 16.06 9.76 3.51
C GLY A 268 14.75 9.09 3.92
N ASP A 269 13.77 9.89 4.31
CA ASP A 269 12.43 9.37 4.59
C ASP A 269 11.83 8.79 3.30
N PRO A 270 11.57 7.46 3.22
CA PRO A 270 11.08 6.81 2.01
C PRO A 270 9.68 7.29 1.58
N TRP A 271 8.89 7.86 2.50
CA TRP A 271 7.59 8.45 2.19
C TRP A 271 7.68 9.64 1.22
N ASN A 272 8.80 10.36 1.21
CA ASN A 272 9.00 11.50 0.31
C ASN A 272 9.10 11.11 -1.17
N ASN A 273 9.32 9.83 -1.45
CA ASN A 273 9.53 9.32 -2.81
C ASN A 273 8.36 8.44 -3.30
N VAL A 274 7.25 8.39 -2.55
CA VAL A 274 6.07 7.62 -2.94
C VAL A 274 5.46 8.24 -4.20
N THR A 275 5.26 7.43 -5.23
CA THR A 275 4.63 7.79 -6.51
C THR A 275 3.26 7.13 -6.67
N THR A 276 3.04 6.01 -5.98
CA THR A 276 1.78 5.27 -5.96
C THR A 276 1.47 4.84 -4.52
N ASN A 277 0.31 5.24 -4.04
CA ASN A 277 -0.23 4.80 -2.75
C ASN A 277 -0.90 3.44 -2.90
N VAL A 278 -0.72 2.57 -1.90
CA VAL A 278 -1.36 1.26 -1.82
C VAL A 278 -2.15 1.17 -0.51
N THR A 279 -3.48 1.06 -0.61
CA THR A 279 -4.33 0.88 0.55
C THR A 279 -4.90 -0.55 0.60
N PRO A 280 -5.02 -1.22 1.78
CA PRO A 280 -4.80 -0.73 3.14
C PRO A 280 -3.33 -0.73 3.61
N ALA A 281 -2.37 -1.22 2.79
CA ALA A 281 -0.97 -1.39 3.15
C ALA A 281 -0.32 -0.13 3.74
N ARG A 282 -0.68 1.06 3.25
CA ARG A 282 -0.12 2.35 3.70
C ARG A 282 -0.41 2.71 5.16
N PHE A 283 -1.40 2.07 5.78
CA PHE A 283 -1.68 2.25 7.21
C PHE A 283 -0.75 1.40 8.08
N ASP A 284 0.55 1.55 7.90
CA ASP A 284 1.62 0.73 8.47
C ASP A 284 1.72 0.75 10.01
N ASP A 285 1.07 1.69 10.66
CA ASP A 285 0.91 1.67 12.13
C ASP A 285 -0.06 0.57 12.61
N TYR A 286 -0.94 0.06 11.73
CA TYR A 286 -2.00 -0.90 12.05
C TYR A 286 -1.96 -2.16 11.20
N VAL A 287 -1.31 -2.11 10.04
CA VAL A 287 -1.30 -3.17 9.03
C VAL A 287 0.11 -3.71 8.84
N LEU A 288 0.27 -5.02 8.92
CA LEU A 288 1.48 -5.72 8.50
C LEU A 288 1.41 -5.97 7.00
N SER A 289 2.05 -5.10 6.22
CA SER A 289 2.09 -5.24 4.76
C SER A 289 3.18 -6.22 4.33
N VAL A 290 2.86 -7.04 3.32
CA VAL A 290 3.66 -8.19 2.91
C VAL A 290 4.13 -8.06 1.46
N GLY A 291 5.46 -7.99 1.28
CA GLY A 291 6.12 -8.13 -0.01
C GLY A 291 6.24 -9.57 -0.45
N SER A 292 6.57 -9.79 -1.73
CA SER A 292 6.80 -11.13 -2.28
C SER A 292 8.28 -11.39 -2.53
N ILE A 293 8.71 -12.59 -2.25
CA ILE A 293 10.04 -13.13 -2.63
C ILE A 293 9.88 -14.36 -3.52
N ASP A 294 10.90 -14.59 -4.36
CA ASP A 294 11.06 -15.81 -5.13
C ASP A 294 11.65 -16.95 -4.27
N GLN A 295 11.85 -18.12 -4.87
CA GLN A 295 12.41 -19.30 -4.20
C GLN A 295 13.90 -19.14 -3.77
N ASN A 296 14.60 -18.09 -4.22
CA ASN A 296 15.97 -17.76 -3.83
C ASN A 296 16.00 -16.69 -2.73
N GLY A 297 14.85 -16.21 -2.26
CA GLY A 297 14.72 -15.13 -1.30
C GLY A 297 14.90 -13.73 -1.88
N ALA A 298 15.03 -13.59 -3.20
CA ALA A 298 15.08 -12.28 -3.85
C ALA A 298 13.67 -11.65 -3.98
N PRO A 299 13.54 -10.32 -3.90
CA PRO A 299 12.27 -9.66 -4.12
C PRO A 299 11.65 -10.01 -5.48
N SER A 300 10.39 -10.44 -5.49
CA SER A 300 9.66 -10.69 -6.74
C SER A 300 9.52 -9.40 -7.54
N LYS A 301 9.75 -9.48 -8.86
CA LYS A 301 9.74 -8.31 -9.76
C LYS A 301 8.42 -7.56 -9.80
N PHE A 302 7.34 -8.22 -9.42
CA PHE A 302 6.01 -7.62 -9.38
C PHE A 302 5.67 -6.93 -8.06
N THR A 303 6.46 -7.12 -6.98
CA THR A 303 6.19 -6.43 -5.72
C THR A 303 6.21 -4.91 -5.90
N VAL A 304 5.17 -4.23 -5.45
CA VAL A 304 5.17 -2.77 -5.32
C VAL A 304 5.95 -2.41 -4.07
N PRO A 305 7.12 -1.77 -4.21
CA PRO A 305 7.86 -1.32 -3.04
C PRO A 305 7.15 -0.15 -2.36
N GLY A 306 7.35 -0.01 -1.05
CA GLY A 306 6.81 1.12 -0.32
C GLY A 306 7.29 1.19 1.11
N PRO A 307 7.18 2.39 1.75
CA PRO A 307 7.59 2.60 3.13
C PRO A 307 6.80 1.76 4.13
N TRP A 308 5.63 1.26 3.72
CA TRP A 308 4.72 0.44 4.52
C TRP A 308 5.09 -1.04 4.59
N VAL A 309 5.99 -1.54 3.72
CA VAL A 309 6.30 -2.97 3.69
C VAL A 309 6.96 -3.39 5.01
N GLY A 310 6.29 -4.31 5.72
CA GLY A 310 6.76 -4.79 7.02
C GLY A 310 7.63 -6.02 6.92
N VAL A 311 7.19 -7.04 6.16
CA VAL A 311 7.92 -8.32 5.96
C VAL A 311 7.67 -8.83 4.55
N ALA A 312 8.34 -9.92 4.17
CA ALA A 312 8.09 -10.62 2.92
C ALA A 312 7.92 -12.12 3.13
N ALA A 313 7.22 -12.75 2.19
CA ALA A 313 7.04 -14.20 2.15
C ALA A 313 7.04 -14.71 0.70
N PRO A 314 7.19 -16.03 0.47
CA PRO A 314 7.10 -16.58 -0.87
C PRO A 314 5.78 -16.25 -1.56
N GLY A 315 5.84 -15.72 -2.79
CA GLY A 315 4.64 -15.40 -3.57
C GLY A 315 4.73 -15.84 -5.02
N GLU A 316 5.63 -16.76 -5.35
CA GLU A 316 5.79 -17.36 -6.67
C GLU A 316 5.66 -18.88 -6.58
N GLU A 317 5.36 -19.53 -7.70
CA GLU A 317 5.17 -20.99 -7.80
C GLU A 317 4.17 -21.56 -6.78
N ILE A 318 3.07 -20.85 -6.61
CA ILE A 318 2.07 -21.18 -5.59
C ILE A 318 1.26 -22.42 -5.97
N VAL A 319 1.05 -23.28 -4.99
CA VAL A 319 0.09 -24.36 -5.00
C VAL A 319 -0.96 -24.09 -3.93
N SER A 320 -2.24 -24.29 -4.22
CA SER A 320 -3.31 -24.22 -3.23
C SER A 320 -4.56 -24.99 -3.66
N LEU A 321 -5.63 -24.86 -2.90
CA LEU A 321 -6.88 -25.62 -3.08
C LEU A 321 -7.61 -25.25 -4.37
N ASP A 322 -8.15 -26.25 -5.08
CA ASP A 322 -9.03 -26.03 -6.24
C ASP A 322 -10.46 -25.69 -5.75
N PRO A 323 -10.98 -24.50 -6.04
CA PRO A 323 -12.34 -24.12 -5.62
C PRO A 323 -13.46 -24.95 -6.27
N ARG A 324 -13.15 -25.78 -7.26
CA ARG A 324 -14.12 -26.59 -8.03
C ARG A 324 -13.98 -28.07 -7.83
N ARG A 325 -12.85 -28.53 -7.28
CA ARG A 325 -12.52 -29.94 -7.09
C ARG A 325 -11.93 -30.15 -5.70
N THR A 326 -11.75 -31.38 -5.31
CA THR A 326 -11.16 -31.76 -4.02
C THR A 326 -9.62 -31.71 -3.98
N GLY A 327 -8.99 -31.44 -5.13
CA GLY A 327 -7.53 -31.42 -5.29
C GLY A 327 -6.93 -30.02 -5.12
N THR A 328 -5.72 -29.87 -5.67
CA THR A 328 -4.96 -28.63 -5.69
C THR A 328 -4.76 -28.11 -7.11
N ILE A 329 -4.41 -26.81 -7.21
CA ILE A 329 -4.01 -26.15 -8.45
C ILE A 329 -2.69 -25.41 -8.27
N ASN A 330 -1.96 -25.27 -9.36
CA ASN A 330 -0.71 -24.50 -9.42
C ASN A 330 -0.71 -23.44 -10.54
N GLY A 331 -1.85 -23.25 -11.21
CA GLY A 331 -1.99 -22.28 -12.29
C GLY A 331 -3.44 -21.95 -12.60
N LYS A 332 -3.62 -20.92 -13.39
CA LYS A 332 -4.90 -20.52 -14.00
C LYS A 332 -4.77 -20.60 -15.51
N SER A 333 -5.89 -20.82 -16.18
CA SER A 333 -5.96 -20.71 -17.64
C SER A 333 -6.21 -19.25 -18.01
N ASP A 334 -5.27 -18.66 -18.74
CA ASP A 334 -5.44 -17.36 -19.38
C ASP A 334 -5.24 -17.51 -20.88
N ASN A 335 -6.27 -17.22 -21.70
CA ASN A 335 -6.23 -17.37 -23.15
C ASN A 335 -5.70 -18.75 -23.60
N GLN A 336 -6.14 -19.84 -22.94
CA GLN A 336 -5.73 -21.24 -23.17
C GLN A 336 -4.27 -21.54 -22.81
N GLN A 337 -3.57 -20.61 -22.16
CA GLN A 337 -2.23 -20.83 -21.62
C GLN A 337 -2.28 -21.03 -20.10
N SER A 338 -1.49 -21.96 -19.59
CA SER A 338 -1.34 -22.12 -18.15
C SER A 338 -0.40 -21.02 -17.61
N VAL A 339 -0.92 -20.19 -16.73
CA VAL A 339 -0.16 -19.13 -16.03
C VAL A 339 0.03 -19.57 -14.59
N PRO A 340 1.28 -19.64 -14.09
CA PRO A 340 1.56 -19.95 -12.70
C PRO A 340 0.86 -18.96 -11.74
N LEU A 341 0.50 -19.46 -10.56
CA LEU A 341 -0.03 -18.61 -9.49
C LEU A 341 1.10 -17.82 -8.85
N GLN A 342 1.01 -16.50 -8.90
CA GLN A 342 2.00 -15.61 -8.29
C GLN A 342 1.37 -14.26 -7.89
N GLY A 343 1.93 -13.63 -6.86
CA GLY A 343 1.49 -12.32 -6.38
C GLY A 343 1.76 -12.10 -4.89
N THR A 344 1.85 -10.85 -4.49
CA THR A 344 1.88 -10.48 -3.05
C THR A 344 0.61 -10.92 -2.33
N SER A 345 -0.49 -11.10 -3.07
CA SER A 345 -1.75 -11.66 -2.56
C SER A 345 -1.64 -13.11 -2.09
N PHE A 346 -0.63 -13.85 -2.55
CA PHE A 346 -0.32 -15.20 -2.07
C PHE A 346 0.81 -15.20 -1.02
N ALA A 347 1.64 -14.17 -0.97
CA ALA A 347 2.62 -13.99 0.11
C ALA A 347 1.93 -13.62 1.44
N ALA A 348 0.92 -12.77 1.41
CA ALA A 348 0.17 -12.36 2.61
C ALA A 348 -0.43 -13.52 3.41
N PRO A 349 -1.08 -14.53 2.80
CA PRO A 349 -1.62 -15.67 3.56
C PRO A 349 -0.54 -16.54 4.22
N TYR A 350 0.67 -16.65 3.70
CA TYR A 350 1.77 -17.30 4.43
C TYR A 350 2.07 -16.57 5.73
N VAL A 351 2.15 -15.24 5.69
CA VAL A 351 2.35 -14.41 6.89
C VAL A 351 1.16 -14.55 7.85
N SER A 352 -0.08 -14.52 7.33
CA SER A 352 -1.29 -14.67 8.16
C SER A 352 -1.33 -16.02 8.88
N GLY A 353 -0.89 -17.08 8.21
CA GLY A 353 -0.75 -18.41 8.82
C GLY A 353 0.31 -18.42 9.93
N VAL A 354 1.51 -17.86 9.69
CA VAL A 354 2.55 -17.77 10.74
C VAL A 354 2.10 -16.91 11.91
N VAL A 355 1.40 -15.80 11.64
CA VAL A 355 0.77 -14.98 12.70
C VAL A 355 -0.22 -15.80 13.52
N ALA A 356 -1.03 -16.67 12.91
CA ALA A 356 -1.92 -17.58 13.63
C ALA A 356 -1.14 -18.59 14.49
N LEU A 357 0.00 -19.13 14.00
CA LEU A 357 0.88 -19.97 14.82
C LEU A 357 1.40 -19.21 16.04
N VAL A 358 1.87 -17.97 15.85
CA VAL A 358 2.39 -17.12 16.94
C VAL A 358 1.32 -16.80 17.96
N ARG A 359 0.11 -16.43 17.54
CA ARG A 359 -1.00 -16.10 18.44
C ARG A 359 -1.50 -17.31 19.23
N ALA A 360 -1.45 -18.52 18.65
CA ALA A 360 -1.77 -19.73 19.37
C ALA A 360 -0.73 -20.07 20.45
N ARG A 361 0.55 -19.81 20.17
CA ARG A 361 1.65 -20.08 21.09
C ARG A 361 1.81 -19.02 22.19
N PHE A 362 1.57 -17.75 21.85
CA PHE A 362 1.75 -16.60 22.74
C PHE A 362 0.46 -15.78 22.82
N PRO A 363 -0.59 -16.32 23.46
CA PRO A 363 -1.90 -15.65 23.52
C PRO A 363 -1.90 -14.33 24.32
N GLU A 364 -0.85 -14.09 25.10
CA GLU A 364 -0.66 -12.86 25.87
C GLU A 364 -0.14 -11.66 25.04
N LEU A 365 0.42 -11.94 23.86
CA LEU A 365 0.95 -10.86 23.01
C LEU A 365 -0.19 -10.10 22.34
N SER A 366 -0.14 -8.78 22.42
CA SER A 366 -1.04 -7.91 21.65
C SER A 366 -0.76 -7.98 20.15
N ALA A 367 -1.73 -7.56 19.32
CA ALA A 367 -1.58 -7.54 17.88
C ALA A 367 -0.31 -6.80 17.42
N LEU A 368 0.01 -5.65 18.05
CA LEU A 368 1.21 -4.89 17.74
C LEU A 368 2.49 -5.62 18.18
N GLN A 369 2.47 -6.33 19.29
CA GLN A 369 3.61 -7.13 19.73
C GLN A 369 3.86 -8.32 18.80
N VAL A 370 2.79 -8.95 18.28
CA VAL A 370 2.90 -9.99 17.27
C VAL A 370 3.52 -9.44 16.00
N VAL A 371 3.07 -8.26 15.50
CA VAL A 371 3.67 -7.62 14.32
C VAL A 371 5.16 -7.34 14.54
N GLN A 372 5.54 -6.78 15.70
CA GLN A 372 6.93 -6.50 16.02
C GLN A 372 7.77 -7.78 16.11
N ARG A 373 7.20 -8.86 16.66
CA ARG A 373 7.83 -10.17 16.72
C ARG A 373 8.11 -10.69 15.31
N MET A 374 7.13 -10.64 14.41
CA MET A 374 7.28 -11.04 13.02
C MET A 374 8.41 -10.26 12.32
N GLN A 375 8.50 -8.95 12.56
CA GLN A 375 9.55 -8.09 12.01
C GLN A 375 10.92 -8.37 12.62
N ALA A 376 10.99 -8.55 13.94
CA ALA A 376 12.24 -8.76 14.66
C ALA A 376 12.89 -10.12 14.39
N THR A 377 12.10 -11.12 14.01
CA THR A 377 12.55 -12.49 13.74
C THR A 377 12.71 -12.79 12.25
N ALA A 378 12.40 -11.85 11.37
CA ALA A 378 12.57 -12.00 9.94
C ALA A 378 14.07 -12.05 9.55
N HIS A 379 14.37 -12.71 8.44
CA HIS A 379 15.71 -12.70 7.84
C HIS A 379 15.97 -11.33 7.21
N SER A 380 16.58 -10.44 8.00
CA SER A 380 16.78 -9.04 7.61
C SER A 380 17.68 -8.88 6.39
N PRO A 381 17.34 -7.95 5.47
CA PRO A 381 18.26 -7.53 4.42
C PRO A 381 19.49 -6.82 5.01
N ALA A 382 20.55 -6.68 4.24
CA ALA A 382 21.82 -6.11 4.71
C ALA A 382 21.69 -4.70 5.30
N GLU A 383 20.74 -3.91 4.78
CA GLU A 383 20.41 -2.55 5.25
C GLU A 383 19.46 -2.53 6.47
N GLY A 384 19.06 -3.70 6.98
CA GLY A 384 18.12 -3.87 8.10
C GLY A 384 16.65 -3.73 7.70
N TRP A 385 16.34 -2.91 6.71
CA TRP A 385 15.02 -2.73 6.12
C TRP A 385 15.16 -2.22 4.68
N ASN A 386 14.28 -2.67 3.78
CA ASN A 386 14.14 -2.05 2.47
C ASN A 386 12.66 -2.06 1.99
N PRO A 387 12.30 -1.23 1.00
CA PRO A 387 10.90 -1.08 0.59
C PRO A 387 10.30 -2.28 -0.16
N TYR A 388 11.07 -3.29 -0.52
CA TYR A 388 10.58 -4.48 -1.22
C TYR A 388 10.23 -5.61 -0.28
N VAL A 389 11.04 -5.83 0.76
CA VAL A 389 10.91 -6.96 1.69
C VAL A 389 10.69 -6.53 3.14
N GLY A 390 10.63 -5.24 3.40
CA GLY A 390 10.50 -4.72 4.76
C GLY A 390 11.70 -5.12 5.62
N TYR A 391 11.44 -5.66 6.81
CA TYR A 391 12.45 -6.21 7.72
C TYR A 391 12.99 -7.56 7.27
N GLY A 392 12.47 -8.13 6.16
CA GLY A 392 12.99 -9.34 5.54
C GLY A 392 11.98 -10.46 5.37
N ALA A 393 12.48 -11.62 4.91
CA ALA A 393 11.67 -12.83 4.77
C ALA A 393 11.28 -13.39 6.14
N ILE A 394 10.02 -13.81 6.29
CA ILE A 394 9.55 -14.41 7.54
C ILE A 394 10.30 -15.71 7.86
N ASP A 395 10.58 -15.92 9.15
CA ASP A 395 11.10 -17.17 9.70
C ASP A 395 10.11 -17.71 10.74
N PRO A 396 9.29 -18.73 10.40
CA PRO A 396 8.31 -19.29 11.31
C PRO A 396 8.92 -19.85 12.59
N ILE A 397 10.10 -20.48 12.49
CA ILE A 397 10.76 -21.09 13.65
C ILE A 397 11.29 -20.02 14.59
N ALA A 398 11.97 -19.02 14.07
CA ALA A 398 12.43 -17.91 14.89
C ALA A 398 11.24 -17.13 15.49
N ALA A 399 10.14 -16.93 14.75
CA ALA A 399 8.93 -16.31 15.25
C ALA A 399 8.31 -17.08 16.42
N LEU A 400 8.45 -18.42 16.46
CA LEU A 400 7.90 -19.26 17.52
C LEU A 400 8.87 -19.52 18.67
N THR A 401 10.19 -19.30 18.51
CA THR A 401 11.18 -19.74 19.49
C THR A 401 12.10 -18.63 20.03
N ALA A 402 12.29 -17.54 19.26
CA ALA A 402 13.22 -16.49 19.67
C ALA A 402 12.73 -15.74 20.91
N GLU A 403 13.67 -15.35 21.76
CA GLU A 403 13.44 -14.36 22.81
C GLU A 403 13.45 -12.96 22.18
N VAL A 404 12.29 -12.33 22.10
CA VAL A 404 12.15 -10.96 21.61
C VAL A 404 12.01 -10.04 22.81
N PRO A 405 12.94 -9.06 23.00
CA PRO A 405 12.87 -8.14 24.13
C PRO A 405 11.55 -7.35 24.11
N GLU A 406 10.89 -7.24 25.28
CA GLU A 406 9.65 -6.45 25.44
C GLU A 406 9.83 -4.97 25.05
N THR A 407 11.05 -4.44 25.15
CA THR A 407 11.38 -3.06 24.75
C THR A 407 11.26 -2.81 23.26
N LEU A 408 11.32 -3.86 22.40
CA LEU A 408 10.95 -3.77 20.99
C LEU A 408 9.40 -3.67 20.84
N ALA A 409 8.66 -4.00 21.88
CA ALA A 409 7.20 -4.00 21.88
C ALA A 409 6.56 -2.61 21.89
N ALA A 410 7.30 -1.55 21.81
CA ALA A 410 6.75 -0.22 21.81
C ALA A 410 7.00 0.55 20.52
N LYS A 411 6.42 0.11 19.38
CA LYS A 411 5.77 1.12 18.56
C LYS A 411 4.54 1.59 19.35
N ARG A 412 4.77 2.40 20.39
CA ARG A 412 3.69 3.20 20.95
C ARG A 412 3.10 3.95 19.76
N PRO A 413 1.76 3.97 19.60
CA PRO A 413 1.18 5.09 18.89
C PRO A 413 1.84 6.29 19.56
N LEU A 414 2.56 7.09 18.78
CA LEU A 414 3.13 8.33 19.26
C LEU A 414 1.93 9.12 19.79
N ALA A 415 1.58 8.90 21.06
CA ALA A 415 0.81 9.86 21.80
C ALA A 415 1.56 11.13 21.50
N ALA A 416 0.89 12.12 20.89
CA ALA A 416 1.48 13.39 20.56
C ALA A 416 2.17 13.87 21.85
N VAL A 417 3.44 13.56 21.96
CA VAL A 417 4.28 14.15 22.97
C VAL A 417 4.38 15.58 22.47
N SER A 418 3.72 16.48 23.17
CA SER A 418 3.91 17.89 22.93
C SER A 418 5.36 18.17 23.30
N MET A 419 6.24 17.89 22.37
CA MET A 419 7.62 18.29 22.44
C MET A 419 7.58 19.80 22.14
N GLN A 420 7.82 20.62 23.15
CA GLN A 420 8.11 22.01 22.89
C GLN A 420 9.42 22.01 22.09
N LEU A 421 9.26 22.04 20.78
CA LEU A 421 10.39 22.28 19.89
C LEU A 421 10.98 23.64 20.34
N PRO A 422 12.29 23.72 20.55
CA PRO A 422 12.92 25.01 20.83
C PRO A 422 12.47 25.95 19.71
N VAL A 423 11.91 27.09 20.10
CA VAL A 423 11.48 28.12 19.16
C VAL A 423 12.66 28.38 18.22
N PRO A 424 12.50 28.18 16.91
CA PRO A 424 13.58 28.45 15.98
C PRO A 424 14.09 29.87 16.23
N ALA A 425 15.39 30.05 16.25
CA ALA A 425 15.97 31.38 16.35
C ALA A 425 15.29 32.28 15.29
N PRO A 426 14.88 33.51 15.63
CA PRO A 426 14.25 34.39 14.66
C PRO A 426 15.14 34.48 13.42
N ALA A 427 14.51 34.33 12.27
CA ALA A 427 15.23 34.39 11.01
C ALA A 427 16.09 35.68 10.98
N PRO A 428 17.35 35.57 10.59
CA PRO A 428 18.19 36.76 10.47
C PRO A 428 17.49 37.78 9.59
N PRO A 429 17.57 39.08 9.92
CA PRO A 429 16.92 40.11 9.11
C PRO A 429 17.34 39.98 7.66
N PRO A 430 16.43 40.14 6.72
CA PRO A 430 16.72 39.94 5.31
C PRO A 430 17.90 40.80 4.88
N ASP A 431 18.90 40.20 4.24
CA ASP A 431 20.05 40.91 3.68
C ASP A 431 19.57 41.74 2.47
N HIS A 432 19.45 43.04 2.69
CA HIS A 432 19.04 43.97 1.64
C HIS A 432 20.21 44.52 0.82
N ARG A 433 21.45 44.03 1.00
CA ARG A 433 22.62 44.54 0.29
C ARG A 433 22.49 44.49 -1.20
N ALA A 434 22.09 43.35 -1.76
CA ALA A 434 21.88 43.19 -3.20
C ALA A 434 20.83 44.16 -3.75
N ARG A 435 19.69 44.30 -3.02
CA ARG A 435 18.62 45.24 -3.40
C ARG A 435 19.11 46.69 -3.32
N ASN A 436 19.84 47.06 -2.28
CA ASN A 436 20.34 48.43 -2.11
C ASN A 436 21.41 48.76 -3.18
N VAL A 437 22.30 47.84 -3.50
CA VAL A 437 23.25 47.99 -4.61
C VAL A 437 22.53 48.17 -5.96
N ALA A 438 21.49 47.36 -6.23
CA ALA A 438 20.69 47.50 -7.44
C ALA A 438 19.98 48.86 -7.53
N LEU A 439 19.39 49.31 -6.43
CA LEU A 439 18.68 50.61 -6.37
C LEU A 439 19.63 51.80 -6.52
N ILE A 440 20.79 51.77 -5.84
CA ILE A 440 21.79 52.83 -5.93
C ILE A 440 22.40 52.82 -7.33
N GLY A 441 22.75 51.65 -7.89
CA GLY A 441 23.28 51.53 -9.26
C GLY A 441 22.30 52.02 -10.31
N SER A 442 21.05 51.61 -10.25
CA SER A 442 20.00 52.07 -11.17
C SER A 442 19.76 53.60 -11.05
N GLY A 443 19.66 54.10 -9.82
CA GLY A 443 19.53 55.54 -9.56
C GLY A 443 20.71 56.35 -10.11
N SER A 444 21.92 55.88 -9.91
CA SER A 444 23.13 56.52 -10.45
C SER A 444 23.13 56.59 -11.99
N VAL A 445 22.76 55.47 -12.67
CA VAL A 445 22.62 55.44 -14.12
C VAL A 445 21.57 56.44 -14.60
N ILE A 446 20.42 56.51 -13.98
CA ILE A 446 19.34 57.48 -14.34
C ILE A 446 19.85 58.91 -14.15
N VAL A 447 20.54 59.23 -13.05
CA VAL A 447 21.09 60.57 -12.81
C VAL A 447 22.12 60.92 -13.88
N LEU A 448 23.02 60.01 -14.23
CA LEU A 448 24.05 60.21 -15.29
C LEU A 448 23.40 60.41 -16.66
N LEU A 449 22.32 59.69 -16.98
CA LEU A 449 21.59 59.86 -18.24
C LEU A 449 20.90 61.23 -18.27
N ILE A 450 20.29 61.68 -17.18
CA ILE A 450 19.67 63.03 -17.09
C ILE A 450 20.74 64.12 -17.24
N LEU A 451 21.86 64.01 -16.51
CA LEU A 451 22.96 64.96 -16.59
C LEU A 451 23.57 64.99 -18.01
N GLY A 452 23.77 63.81 -18.65
CA GLY A 452 24.23 63.71 -20.04
C GLY A 452 23.26 64.38 -21.03
N MET A 453 21.96 64.19 -20.80
CA MET A 453 20.93 64.83 -21.61
C MET A 453 20.91 66.36 -21.41
N LEU A 454 20.98 66.80 -20.18
CA LEU A 454 21.06 68.26 -19.86
C LEU A 454 22.34 68.90 -20.40
N ALA A 455 23.50 68.24 -20.31
CA ALA A 455 24.77 68.69 -20.87
C ALA A 455 24.78 68.73 -22.42
N SER A 456 24.01 67.85 -23.04
CA SER A 456 23.89 67.84 -24.52
C SER A 456 23.14 69.07 -25.08
N PHE A 457 22.27 69.68 -24.31
CA PHE A 457 21.49 70.85 -24.72
C PHE A 457 22.37 72.07 -25.10
N PRO A 458 23.35 72.51 -24.22
CA PRO A 458 24.20 73.63 -24.59
C PRO A 458 25.17 73.30 -25.70
N ILE A 459 25.62 72.03 -25.79
CA ILE A 459 26.52 71.57 -26.87
C ILE A 459 25.81 71.62 -28.22
N ARG A 460 24.57 71.17 -28.30
CA ARG A 460 23.75 71.25 -29.54
C ARG A 460 23.47 72.71 -29.95
N ARG A 461 23.28 73.61 -29.00
CA ARG A 461 23.15 75.04 -29.29
C ARG A 461 24.44 75.68 -29.81
N ARG A 462 25.62 75.20 -29.36
CA ARG A 462 26.90 75.78 -29.72
C ARG A 462 27.40 75.29 -31.09
N PHE A 463 27.01 74.12 -31.51
CA PHE A 463 27.43 73.54 -32.81
C PHE A 463 26.39 73.60 -33.92
N GLY A 464 25.30 74.36 -33.73
CA GLY A 464 24.38 74.75 -34.79
C GLY A 464 23.87 73.60 -35.65
N VAL A 465 23.51 72.48 -35.06
CA VAL A 465 22.78 71.40 -35.75
C VAL A 465 21.39 71.93 -36.07
N ARG A 466 21.21 72.48 -37.29
CA ARG A 466 19.88 72.75 -37.84
C ARG A 466 19.18 71.42 -38.06
N GLU A 467 17.99 71.32 -37.56
CA GLU A 467 17.01 70.37 -38.08
C GLU A 467 16.58 70.89 -39.41
N ASP A 468 17.08 70.27 -40.50
CA ASP A 468 16.47 70.36 -41.80
C ASP A 468 15.41 69.29 -41.89
N ASP A 469 14.25 69.64 -42.27
CA ASP A 469 12.92 69.07 -42.55
C ASP A 469 12.74 67.53 -42.58
#